data_86b3afa2955c7bad8ad21a99cf49022d
#
_entry.id   86b3afa2955c7bad8ad21a99cf49022d
#
_cell.length_a   1.000
_cell.length_b   1.000
_cell.length_c   1.000
_cell.angle_alpha   90.00
_cell.angle_beta   90.00
_cell.angle_gamma   90.00
#
_symmetry.space_group_name_H-M   'P 1'
#
loop_
_entity.id
_entity.type
_entity.pdbx_description
1 polymer ?
#
loop_
_entity_poly.entity_id
_entity_poly.type
_entity_poly.pdbx_seq_one_letter_code
_entity_poly.pdbx_strand_id
1 'polypeptide(L)'
;MTLVVLFAAVTVCFAADDVNMGTWKLNEAKSKIGAGAPKNNTVVYAAAGDSVKITVDGVGGDGKPLHTEWTGKFDGKDYPVTGDSASDMRAYTRVNDHTLHMVVKNGGKTTSSGRIVVAADGKSRTVTVSGTDSSGKKMSYTSVYDKE
;
A
#
# COMPACT_ATOMS: atom_id res chain seq x y z
N MET A 1 -7.54 50.23 -23.39
CA MET A 1 -7.53 49.69 -22.02
C MET A 1 -7.57 48.17 -22.15
N THR A 2 -6.40 47.51 -22.13
CA THR A 2 -6.26 46.09 -22.43
C THR A 2 -6.16 45.34 -21.11
N LEU A 3 -7.16 44.53 -20.79
CA LEU A 3 -7.21 43.73 -19.59
C LEU A 3 -6.37 42.47 -19.81
N VAL A 4 -5.20 42.39 -19.16
CA VAL A 4 -4.37 41.19 -19.13
C VAL A 4 -4.90 40.28 -18.01
N VAL A 5 -5.59 39.22 -18.39
CA VAL A 5 -5.99 38.17 -17.45
C VAL A 5 -4.79 37.26 -17.23
N LEU A 6 -4.15 37.39 -16.08
CA LEU A 6 -3.08 36.53 -15.66
C LEU A 6 -3.68 35.20 -15.18
N PHE A 7 -3.65 34.14 -15.99
CA PHE A 7 -3.95 32.77 -15.57
C PHE A 7 -2.80 32.30 -14.71
N ALA A 8 -2.98 32.31 -13.39
CA ALA A 8 -2.11 31.60 -12.46
C ALA A 8 -2.36 30.09 -12.64
N ALA A 9 -1.49 29.43 -13.39
CA ALA A 9 -1.43 27.99 -13.43
C ALA A 9 -0.98 27.50 -12.04
N VAL A 10 -1.92 27.05 -11.22
CA VAL A 10 -1.62 26.31 -10.00
C VAL A 10 -1.10 24.95 -10.44
N THR A 11 0.22 24.86 -10.58
CA THR A 11 0.91 23.59 -10.76
C THR A 11 0.83 22.87 -9.41
N VAL A 12 -0.15 22.02 -9.27
CA VAL A 12 -0.20 21.09 -8.12
C VAL A 12 0.92 20.07 -8.35
N CYS A 13 2.06 20.34 -7.74
CA CYS A 13 3.21 19.45 -7.77
C CYS A 13 2.87 18.27 -6.85
N PHE A 14 2.20 17.24 -7.39
CA PHE A 14 1.93 16.00 -6.66
C PHE A 14 3.07 15.01 -6.87
N ALA A 15 3.63 14.57 -5.76
CA ALA A 15 4.17 13.23 -5.53
C ALA A 15 5.46 12.80 -6.24
N ALA A 16 6.22 13.66 -6.92
CA ALA A 16 7.57 13.28 -7.38
C ALA A 16 8.54 13.01 -6.21
N ASP A 17 8.25 13.58 -5.02
CA ASP A 17 9.10 13.49 -3.83
C ASP A 17 8.54 12.56 -2.73
N ASP A 18 7.39 11.91 -2.94
CA ASP A 18 6.85 10.95 -1.96
C ASP A 18 7.66 9.66 -2.01
N VAL A 19 8.36 9.38 -0.92
CA VAL A 19 9.24 8.20 -0.78
C VAL A 19 8.52 6.87 -0.97
N ASN A 20 7.19 6.85 -0.80
CA ASN A 20 6.37 5.65 -0.99
C ASN A 20 6.15 5.30 -2.46
N MET A 21 6.28 6.27 -3.37
CA MET A 21 5.99 6.08 -4.80
C MET A 21 7.04 5.23 -5.50
N GLY A 22 6.62 4.54 -6.55
CA GLY A 22 7.49 3.70 -7.38
C GLY A 22 7.20 2.21 -7.25
N THR A 23 8.11 1.40 -7.75
CA THR A 23 8.01 -0.07 -7.76
C THR A 23 8.84 -0.67 -6.63
N TRP A 24 8.22 -1.58 -5.90
CA TRP A 24 8.80 -2.27 -4.76
C TRP A 24 8.82 -3.78 -5.02
N LYS A 25 9.99 -4.39 -4.92
CA LYS A 25 10.19 -5.83 -5.08
C LYS A 25 10.45 -6.51 -3.75
N LEU A 26 9.76 -7.62 -3.51
CA LEU A 26 9.92 -8.40 -2.29
C LEU A 26 11.34 -8.95 -2.20
N ASN A 27 12.00 -8.70 -1.09
CA ASN A 27 13.25 -9.33 -0.70
C ASN A 27 12.95 -10.48 0.26
N GLU A 28 12.81 -11.68 -0.27
CA GLU A 28 12.43 -12.85 0.52
C GLU A 28 13.48 -13.19 1.58
N ALA A 29 14.77 -12.99 1.28
CA ALA A 29 15.86 -13.28 2.22
C ALA A 29 15.79 -12.44 3.50
N LYS A 30 15.26 -11.22 3.41
CA LYS A 30 15.10 -10.31 4.55
C LYS A 30 13.70 -10.36 5.16
N SER A 31 12.78 -11.10 4.57
CA SER A 31 11.37 -11.19 4.99
C SER A 31 11.13 -12.38 5.90
N LYS A 32 10.11 -12.26 6.75
CA LYS A 32 9.61 -13.34 7.62
C LYS A 32 8.12 -13.53 7.33
N ILE A 33 7.83 -14.32 6.31
CA ILE A 33 6.48 -14.59 5.84
C ILE A 33 6.20 -16.07 6.11
N GLY A 34 5.33 -16.33 7.07
CA GLY A 34 4.95 -17.70 7.44
C GLY A 34 3.98 -18.32 6.44
N ALA A 35 3.74 -19.63 6.59
CA ALA A 35 2.72 -20.34 5.82
C ALA A 35 1.33 -19.72 6.03
N GLY A 36 0.55 -19.58 4.96
CA GLY A 36 -0.78 -18.99 4.98
C GLY A 36 -0.82 -17.46 4.91
N ALA A 37 0.32 -16.78 4.98
CA ALA A 37 0.41 -15.34 4.73
C ALA A 37 0.64 -15.06 3.24
N PRO A 38 0.08 -13.96 2.70
CA PRO A 38 0.30 -13.60 1.30
C PRO A 38 1.74 -13.15 1.06
N LYS A 39 2.28 -13.47 -0.12
CA LYS A 39 3.54 -12.95 -0.62
C LYS A 39 3.26 -11.94 -1.73
N ASN A 40 3.41 -10.68 -1.45
CA ASN A 40 3.26 -9.60 -2.42
C ASN A 40 4.61 -9.39 -3.13
N ASN A 41 4.82 -10.04 -4.26
CA ASN A 41 6.11 -10.06 -4.95
C ASN A 41 6.49 -8.70 -5.52
N THR A 42 5.51 -8.00 -6.11
CA THR A 42 5.69 -6.67 -6.69
C THR A 42 4.56 -5.76 -6.22
N VAL A 43 4.92 -4.59 -5.73
CA VAL A 43 3.95 -3.56 -5.31
C VAL A 43 4.32 -2.25 -5.99
N VAL A 44 3.36 -1.66 -6.71
CA VAL A 44 3.54 -0.40 -7.43
C VAL A 44 2.66 0.67 -6.82
N TYR A 45 3.25 1.78 -6.44
CA TYR A 45 2.56 3.01 -6.05
C TYR A 45 2.70 4.03 -7.17
N ALA A 46 1.60 4.44 -7.77
CA ALA A 46 1.56 5.41 -8.86
C ALA A 46 0.58 6.54 -8.57
N ALA A 47 0.91 7.74 -9.03
CA ALA A 47 -0.01 8.86 -8.96
C ALA A 47 -1.24 8.62 -9.85
N ALA A 48 -2.43 8.91 -9.34
CA ALA A 48 -3.71 8.79 -10.02
C ALA A 48 -4.55 10.04 -9.75
N GLY A 49 -4.24 11.14 -10.44
CA GLY A 49 -4.81 12.46 -10.15
C GLY A 49 -4.39 12.95 -8.76
N ASP A 50 -5.35 13.24 -7.91
CA ASP A 50 -5.14 13.61 -6.50
C ASP A 50 -5.08 12.40 -5.55
N SER A 51 -5.15 11.19 -6.11
CA SER A 51 -5.11 9.91 -5.41
C SER A 51 -3.84 9.14 -5.76
N VAL A 52 -3.63 8.02 -5.07
CA VAL A 52 -2.56 7.05 -5.34
C VAL A 52 -3.22 5.74 -5.76
N LYS A 53 -2.74 5.16 -6.85
CA LYS A 53 -3.08 3.79 -7.24
C LYS A 53 -2.00 2.85 -6.72
N ILE A 54 -2.42 1.79 -6.01
CA ILE A 54 -1.55 0.73 -5.53
C ILE A 54 -1.95 -0.56 -6.23
N THR A 55 -0.99 -1.17 -6.92
CA THR A 55 -1.15 -2.46 -7.58
C THR A 55 -0.24 -3.48 -6.91
N VAL A 56 -0.77 -4.65 -6.60
CA VAL A 56 -0.03 -5.74 -5.97
C VAL A 56 -0.13 -6.97 -6.83
N ASP A 57 1.01 -7.56 -7.17
CA ASP A 57 1.13 -8.85 -7.81
C ASP A 57 1.90 -9.81 -6.90
N GLY A 58 1.37 -11.00 -6.71
CA GLY A 58 1.98 -11.97 -5.82
C GLY A 58 1.24 -13.29 -5.74
N VAL A 59 1.29 -13.88 -4.57
CA VAL A 59 0.63 -15.15 -4.26
C VAL A 59 -0.15 -14.96 -2.96
N GLY A 60 -1.42 -15.33 -2.97
CA GLY A 60 -2.29 -15.29 -1.79
C GLY A 60 -1.89 -16.32 -0.73
N GLY A 61 -2.45 -16.20 0.46
CA GLY A 61 -2.22 -17.16 1.54
C GLY A 61 -2.71 -18.58 1.21
N ASP A 62 -3.58 -18.72 0.23
CA ASP A 62 -4.07 -19.98 -0.33
C ASP A 62 -3.16 -20.59 -1.42
N GLY A 63 -2.03 -19.95 -1.73
CA GLY A 63 -1.08 -20.37 -2.76
C GLY A 63 -1.47 -20.03 -4.19
N LYS A 64 -2.59 -19.33 -4.40
CA LYS A 64 -3.05 -18.92 -5.74
C LYS A 64 -2.47 -17.56 -6.14
N PRO A 65 -2.31 -17.30 -7.46
CA PRO A 65 -1.92 -15.98 -7.94
C PRO A 65 -2.84 -14.89 -7.39
N LEU A 66 -2.24 -13.79 -6.97
CA LEU A 66 -2.93 -12.63 -6.41
C LEU A 66 -2.59 -11.40 -7.25
N HIS A 67 -3.61 -10.70 -7.71
CA HIS A 67 -3.50 -9.38 -8.31
C HIS A 67 -4.55 -8.47 -7.70
N THR A 68 -4.11 -7.44 -6.98
CA THR A 68 -5.03 -6.48 -6.35
C THR A 68 -4.77 -5.07 -6.81
N GLU A 69 -5.83 -4.28 -6.86
CA GLU A 69 -5.77 -2.85 -7.13
C GLU A 69 -6.53 -2.07 -6.05
N TRP A 70 -5.94 -0.97 -5.65
CA TRP A 70 -6.52 0.00 -4.73
C TRP A 70 -6.23 1.41 -5.22
N THR A 71 -7.23 2.29 -5.14
CA THR A 71 -7.04 3.71 -5.46
C THR A 71 -7.69 4.54 -4.36
N GLY A 72 -6.94 5.46 -3.80
CA GLY A 72 -7.41 6.32 -2.71
C GLY A 72 -6.36 7.31 -2.25
N LYS A 73 -6.62 7.90 -1.09
CA LYS A 73 -5.72 8.86 -0.44
C LYS A 73 -5.19 8.26 0.86
N PHE A 74 -4.07 8.79 1.34
CA PHE A 74 -3.51 8.40 2.64
C PHE A 74 -4.12 9.23 3.78
N ASP A 75 -5.45 9.29 3.83
CA ASP A 75 -6.26 10.11 4.74
C ASP A 75 -6.98 9.31 5.83
N GLY A 76 -6.74 8.00 5.90
CA GLY A 76 -7.35 7.12 6.88
C GLY A 76 -8.77 6.67 6.57
N LYS A 77 -9.33 7.09 5.43
CA LYS A 77 -10.65 6.64 4.98
C LYS A 77 -10.56 5.29 4.28
N ASP A 78 -11.65 4.54 4.32
CA ASP A 78 -11.77 3.27 3.61
C ASP A 78 -12.00 3.52 2.11
N TYR A 79 -11.18 2.87 1.29
CA TYR A 79 -11.36 2.82 -0.17
C TYR A 79 -11.41 1.37 -0.63
N PRO A 80 -12.15 1.07 -1.71
CA PRO A 80 -12.26 -0.30 -2.21
C PRO A 80 -10.92 -0.87 -2.66
N VAL A 81 -10.71 -2.15 -2.38
CA VAL A 81 -9.67 -2.98 -3.00
C VAL A 81 -10.35 -4.05 -3.83
N THR A 82 -9.83 -4.30 -5.03
CA THR A 82 -10.33 -5.33 -5.95
C THR A 82 -9.30 -6.42 -6.15
N GLY A 83 -9.75 -7.62 -6.54
CA GLY A 83 -8.88 -8.76 -6.84
C GLY A 83 -8.47 -9.61 -5.63
N ASP A 84 -8.93 -9.28 -4.43
CA ASP A 84 -8.67 -10.04 -3.21
C ASP A 84 -9.99 -10.53 -2.61
N SER A 85 -10.18 -11.84 -2.54
CA SER A 85 -11.38 -12.44 -1.93
C SER A 85 -11.41 -12.33 -0.40
N ALA A 86 -10.27 -12.03 0.22
CA ALA A 86 -10.11 -11.93 1.67
C ALA A 86 -10.25 -10.49 2.19
N SER A 87 -10.36 -9.48 1.30
CA SER A 87 -10.54 -8.09 1.68
C SER A 87 -11.33 -7.30 0.63
N ASP A 88 -12.17 -6.38 1.08
CA ASP A 88 -12.98 -5.51 0.23
C ASP A 88 -12.64 -4.03 0.38
N MET A 89 -12.10 -3.63 1.52
CA MET A 89 -11.72 -2.26 1.84
C MET A 89 -10.33 -2.18 2.45
N ARG A 90 -9.64 -1.12 2.15
CA ARG A 90 -8.33 -0.82 2.72
C ARG A 90 -8.21 0.67 2.99
N ALA A 91 -7.67 1.01 4.16
CA ALA A 91 -7.37 2.38 4.55
C ALA A 91 -5.88 2.55 4.78
N TYR A 92 -5.32 3.65 4.30
CA TYR A 92 -3.96 4.06 4.61
C TYR A 92 -3.98 5.42 5.29
N THR A 93 -3.22 5.56 6.35
CA THR A 93 -3.03 6.83 7.07
C THR A 93 -1.56 7.21 7.02
N ARG A 94 -1.26 8.41 6.58
CA ARG A 94 0.10 8.95 6.66
C ARG A 94 0.41 9.32 8.12
N VAL A 95 1.38 8.63 8.70
CA VAL A 95 1.86 8.90 10.06
C VAL A 95 2.95 9.97 10.02
N ASN A 96 3.89 9.84 9.09
CA ASN A 96 4.93 10.81 8.76
C ASN A 96 5.41 10.57 7.32
N ASP A 97 6.43 11.29 6.86
CA ASP A 97 6.91 11.21 5.48
C ASP A 97 7.40 9.81 5.06
N HIS A 98 7.83 8.99 6.01
CA HIS A 98 8.37 7.65 5.79
C HIS A 98 7.45 6.53 6.27
N THR A 99 6.35 6.82 6.96
CA THR A 99 5.51 5.81 7.61
C THR A 99 4.06 5.95 7.22
N LEU A 100 3.49 4.85 6.73
CA LEU A 100 2.05 4.68 6.56
C LEU A 100 1.53 3.64 7.55
N HIS A 101 0.35 3.87 8.08
CA HIS A 101 -0.46 2.85 8.77
C HIS A 101 -1.51 2.32 7.81
N MET A 102 -1.70 1.00 7.81
CA MET A 102 -2.66 0.31 6.94
C MET A 102 -3.66 -0.47 7.77
N VAL A 103 -4.93 -0.39 7.38
CA VAL A 103 -6.02 -1.22 7.92
C VAL A 103 -6.69 -1.95 6.76
N VAL A 104 -6.87 -3.25 6.92
CA VAL A 104 -7.54 -4.12 5.94
C VAL A 104 -8.86 -4.59 6.54
N LYS A 105 -9.93 -4.48 5.76
CA LYS A 105 -11.28 -4.85 6.18
C LYS A 105 -11.93 -5.82 5.21
N ASN A 106 -12.83 -6.62 5.74
CA ASN A 106 -13.74 -7.48 4.98
C ASN A 106 -15.12 -7.44 5.64
N GLY A 107 -16.16 -7.08 4.87
CA GLY A 107 -17.51 -6.98 5.38
C GLY A 107 -17.68 -6.01 6.56
N GLY A 108 -16.92 -4.92 6.58
CA GLY A 108 -16.93 -3.91 7.64
C GLY A 108 -16.09 -4.27 8.88
N LYS A 109 -15.50 -5.46 8.94
CA LYS A 109 -14.62 -5.87 10.04
C LYS A 109 -13.16 -5.69 9.67
N THR A 110 -12.36 -5.17 10.60
CA THR A 110 -10.90 -5.15 10.48
C THR A 110 -10.37 -6.59 10.61
N THR A 111 -9.70 -7.07 9.56
CA THR A 111 -9.08 -8.40 9.53
C THR A 111 -7.60 -8.33 9.82
N SER A 112 -6.94 -7.26 9.41
CA SER A 112 -5.53 -7.03 9.72
C SER A 112 -5.19 -5.54 9.72
N SER A 113 -4.07 -5.23 10.33
CA SER A 113 -3.49 -3.90 10.29
C SER A 113 -1.96 -3.99 10.23
N GLY A 114 -1.33 -2.93 9.77
CA GLY A 114 0.11 -2.93 9.65
C GLY A 114 0.72 -1.55 9.51
N ARG A 115 2.03 -1.54 9.46
CA ARG A 115 2.84 -0.35 9.23
C ARG A 115 3.77 -0.60 8.05
N ILE A 116 3.92 0.43 7.25
CA ILE A 116 4.85 0.49 6.12
C ILE A 116 5.85 1.58 6.45
N VAL A 117 7.11 1.22 6.61
CA VAL A 117 8.18 2.15 6.95
C VAL A 117 9.23 2.12 5.86
N VAL A 118 9.40 3.25 5.17
CA VAL A 118 10.45 3.44 4.16
C VAL A 118 11.73 3.88 4.86
N ALA A 119 12.85 3.26 4.51
CA ALA A 119 14.16 3.62 5.06
C ALA A 119 14.55 5.07 4.71
N ALA A 120 15.45 5.65 5.50
CA ALA A 120 15.87 7.04 5.33
C ALA A 120 16.44 7.34 3.94
N ASP A 121 17.12 6.38 3.31
CA ASP A 121 17.67 6.48 1.95
C ASP A 121 16.62 6.29 0.84
N GLY A 122 15.38 5.93 1.19
CA GLY A 122 14.28 5.69 0.25
C GLY A 122 14.40 4.42 -0.59
N LYS A 123 15.42 3.56 -0.36
CA LYS A 123 15.74 2.41 -1.23
C LYS A 123 15.15 1.10 -0.77
N SER A 124 14.67 1.04 0.46
CA SER A 124 14.00 -0.15 1.01
C SER A 124 12.84 0.25 1.90
N ARG A 125 11.94 -0.70 2.14
CA ARG A 125 10.87 -0.53 3.13
C ARG A 125 10.57 -1.83 3.84
N THR A 126 10.05 -1.71 5.06
CA THR A 126 9.58 -2.82 5.87
C THR A 126 8.08 -2.69 6.08
N VAL A 127 7.35 -3.77 5.81
CA VAL A 127 5.92 -3.89 6.05
C VAL A 127 5.68 -4.93 7.12
N THR A 128 5.12 -4.52 8.24
CA THR A 128 4.75 -5.41 9.35
C THR A 128 3.24 -5.47 9.44
N VAL A 129 2.67 -6.66 9.36
CA VAL A 129 1.22 -6.89 9.39
C VAL A 129 0.89 -7.87 10.50
N SER A 130 -0.21 -7.62 11.20
CA SER A 130 -0.82 -8.54 12.15
C SER A 130 -2.34 -8.55 11.98
N GLY A 131 -2.96 -9.68 12.27
CA GLY A 131 -4.40 -9.82 12.12
C GLY A 131 -4.86 -11.26 12.28
N THR A 132 -5.97 -11.58 11.63
CA THR A 132 -6.53 -12.92 11.58
C THR A 132 -6.73 -13.35 10.14
N ASP A 133 -6.47 -14.62 9.86
CA ASP A 133 -6.79 -15.22 8.57
C ASP A 133 -8.29 -15.55 8.45
N SER A 134 -8.71 -16.10 7.30
CA SER A 134 -10.10 -16.47 7.04
C SER A 134 -10.66 -17.53 7.98
N SER A 135 -9.79 -18.30 8.66
CA SER A 135 -10.18 -19.30 9.67
C SER A 135 -10.27 -18.72 11.10
N GLY A 136 -9.95 -17.43 11.29
CA GLY A 136 -9.90 -16.77 12.60
C GLY A 136 -8.60 -16.98 13.35
N LYS A 137 -7.60 -17.63 12.74
CA LYS A 137 -6.27 -17.84 13.33
C LYS A 137 -5.46 -16.54 13.26
N LYS A 138 -4.78 -16.20 14.36
CA LYS A 138 -3.86 -15.06 14.40
C LYS A 138 -2.69 -15.26 13.44
N MET A 139 -2.37 -14.22 12.68
CA MET A 139 -1.20 -14.17 11.80
C MET A 139 -0.40 -12.90 12.07
N SER A 140 0.90 -13.00 11.87
CA SER A 140 1.80 -11.87 11.87
C SER A 140 2.94 -12.16 10.91
N TYR A 141 3.31 -11.19 10.09
CA TYR A 141 4.42 -11.33 9.17
C TYR A 141 5.13 -10.01 8.91
N THR A 142 6.37 -10.09 8.49
CA THR A 142 7.19 -8.96 8.10
C THR A 142 7.73 -9.17 6.70
N SER A 143 7.49 -8.21 5.83
CA SER A 143 7.99 -8.21 4.45
C SER A 143 8.93 -7.04 4.25
N VAL A 144 10.08 -7.31 3.69
CA VAL A 144 11.06 -6.29 3.29
C VAL A 144 11.07 -6.18 1.77
N TYR A 145 11.08 -4.96 1.28
CA TYR A 145 11.09 -4.65 -0.15
C TYR A 145 12.26 -3.76 -0.49
N ASP A 146 12.84 -4.00 -1.65
CA ASP A 146 13.80 -3.12 -2.26
C ASP A 146 13.11 -2.30 -3.36
N LYS A 147 13.48 -1.03 -3.51
CA LYS A 147 12.94 -0.15 -4.54
C LYS A 147 13.69 -0.36 -5.86
N GLU A 148 12.93 -0.52 -6.95
CA GLU A 148 13.47 -0.52 -8.31
C GLU A 148 13.67 0.89 -8.87
#